data_148868ce2359e13a43d8f5976b96512a
#
_entry.id   148868ce2359e13a43d8f5976b96512a
#
_cell.length_a   1.000
_cell.length_b   1.000
_cell.length_c   1.000
_cell.angle_alpha   90.00
_cell.angle_beta   90.00
_cell.angle_gamma   90.00
#
_symmetry.space_group_name_H-M   'P 1'
#
loop_
_entity.id
_entity.type
_entity.pdbx_description
1 polymer ?
#
loop_
_entity_poly.entity_id
_entity_poly.type
_entity_poly.pdbx_seq_one_letter_code
_entity_poly.pdbx_strand_id
1 'polypeptide(L)'
;MIHPSAVVEEGAVIGQGCRIGPFCHVGSEVILHDRVELKSHVVATGATEIGEETLVFPFSVIGEIPQDLKFRGEKTRLVIGARNRIREHVTMNTGTEGGGGVTRVGDDGLFMAGCHVAHDAQVGDRVILVNNAALAGHCVIEDDVIIGGLSGVHQWVRIGRGAIIGAVTMVTNDVIPYGLVQGPRGKLDGLNLVGLKRRGVKRSDITALRAAFQMLAQGEGAFQDRARRLGDETQSDYVREIVAFVLGDSDRSFLTPG
;
A
#
# COMPACT_ATOMS: atom_id res chain seq x y z
N MET A 1 -28.29 -7.12 -2.34
CA MET A 1 -29.14 -7.46 -1.16
C MET A 1 -28.67 -6.63 0.02
N ILE A 2 -29.59 -5.84 0.63
CA ILE A 2 -29.29 -5.02 1.81
C ILE A 2 -30.03 -5.61 3.01
N HIS A 3 -29.31 -5.89 4.11
CA HIS A 3 -29.92 -6.43 5.32
C HIS A 3 -30.82 -5.36 5.99
N PRO A 4 -32.01 -5.72 6.54
CA PRO A 4 -32.94 -4.74 7.12
C PRO A 4 -32.37 -3.90 8.30
N SER A 5 -31.34 -4.41 8.99
CA SER A 5 -30.66 -3.67 10.07
C SER A 5 -29.45 -2.84 9.60
N ALA A 6 -29.16 -2.80 8.31
CA ALA A 6 -28.15 -1.91 7.76
C ALA A 6 -28.74 -0.51 7.58
N VAL A 7 -27.94 0.51 7.85
CA VAL A 7 -28.28 1.91 7.58
C VAL A 7 -27.53 2.33 6.34
N VAL A 8 -28.27 2.68 5.28
CA VAL A 8 -27.72 3.24 4.05
C VAL A 8 -28.34 4.64 3.91
N GLU A 9 -27.48 5.64 3.96
CA GLU A 9 -27.92 7.04 3.89
C GLU A 9 -28.37 7.42 2.47
N GLU A 10 -29.29 8.35 2.39
CA GLU A 10 -29.72 8.93 1.11
C GLU A 10 -28.53 9.63 0.44
N GLY A 11 -28.30 9.34 -0.85
CA GLY A 11 -27.16 9.81 -1.62
C GLY A 11 -26.11 8.72 -1.89
N ALA A 12 -26.05 7.65 -1.09
CA ALA A 12 -25.16 6.52 -1.35
C ALA A 12 -25.48 5.86 -2.70
N VAL A 13 -24.43 5.57 -3.47
CA VAL A 13 -24.56 4.87 -4.77
C VAL A 13 -24.19 3.40 -4.58
N ILE A 14 -25.13 2.51 -4.83
CA ILE A 14 -24.97 1.07 -4.64
C ILE A 14 -25.07 0.36 -5.98
N GLY A 15 -23.96 -0.26 -6.42
CA GLY A 15 -23.85 -1.02 -7.66
C GLY A 15 -24.68 -2.31 -7.67
N GLN A 16 -24.74 -2.94 -8.84
CA GLN A 16 -25.49 -4.17 -9.02
C GLN A 16 -24.86 -5.32 -8.25
N GLY A 17 -25.69 -6.19 -7.68
CA GLY A 17 -25.22 -7.39 -6.99
C GLY A 17 -24.54 -7.15 -5.64
N CYS A 18 -24.48 -5.91 -5.15
CA CYS A 18 -23.92 -5.62 -3.84
C CYS A 18 -24.65 -6.33 -2.71
N ARG A 19 -23.89 -6.71 -1.68
CA ARG A 19 -24.39 -7.34 -0.46
C ARG A 19 -23.96 -6.53 0.75
N ILE A 20 -24.94 -5.96 1.46
CA ILE A 20 -24.71 -5.17 2.67
C ILE A 20 -25.28 -5.94 3.85
N GLY A 21 -24.40 -6.42 4.72
CA GLY A 21 -24.71 -7.27 5.87
C GLY A 21 -25.35 -6.51 7.03
N PRO A 22 -25.70 -7.23 8.11
CA PRO A 22 -26.37 -6.63 9.25
C PRO A 22 -25.50 -5.60 9.96
N PHE A 23 -26.16 -4.55 10.46
CA PHE A 23 -25.53 -3.47 11.25
C PHE A 23 -24.40 -2.73 10.52
N CYS A 24 -24.37 -2.77 9.18
CA CYS A 24 -23.49 -1.89 8.41
C CYS A 24 -24.05 -0.47 8.39
N HIS A 25 -23.15 0.52 8.32
CA HIS A 25 -23.46 1.90 8.04
C HIS A 25 -22.76 2.32 6.75
N VAL A 26 -23.53 2.86 5.81
CA VAL A 26 -23.04 3.37 4.51
C VAL A 26 -23.45 4.82 4.39
N GLY A 27 -22.49 5.75 4.44
CA GLY A 27 -22.69 7.18 4.39
C GLY A 27 -23.12 7.68 3.01
N SER A 28 -23.70 8.88 2.97
CA SER A 28 -24.35 9.48 1.79
C SER A 28 -23.43 9.76 0.59
N GLU A 29 -22.11 9.89 0.81
CA GLU A 29 -21.14 10.13 -0.26
C GLU A 29 -20.38 8.87 -0.70
N VAL A 30 -20.81 7.69 -0.20
CA VAL A 30 -20.17 6.41 -0.51
C VAL A 30 -20.66 5.86 -1.85
N ILE A 31 -19.73 5.38 -2.65
CA ILE A 31 -19.98 4.66 -3.92
C ILE A 31 -19.47 3.24 -3.78
N LEU A 32 -20.37 2.27 -3.82
CA LEU A 32 -20.04 0.85 -3.93
C LEU A 32 -20.25 0.41 -5.36
N HIS A 33 -19.19 -0.03 -6.03
CA HIS A 33 -19.30 -0.62 -7.37
C HIS A 33 -19.92 -2.01 -7.33
N ASP A 34 -20.07 -2.64 -8.49
CA ASP A 34 -20.79 -3.90 -8.63
C ASP A 34 -20.19 -5.01 -7.76
N ARG A 35 -21.09 -5.85 -7.21
CA ARG A 35 -20.73 -7.05 -6.44
C ARG A 35 -19.85 -6.79 -5.20
N VAL A 36 -19.75 -5.55 -4.71
CA VAL A 36 -19.14 -5.27 -3.40
C VAL A 36 -19.90 -5.98 -2.30
N GLU A 37 -19.20 -6.61 -1.38
CA GLU A 37 -19.78 -7.24 -0.20
C GLU A 37 -19.25 -6.61 1.09
N LEU A 38 -20.11 -5.95 1.84
CA LEU A 38 -19.85 -5.54 3.22
C LEU A 38 -20.43 -6.61 4.15
N LYS A 39 -19.58 -7.25 4.96
CA LYS A 39 -20.01 -8.18 6.00
C LYS A 39 -20.79 -7.45 7.09
N SER A 40 -20.94 -8.01 8.27
CA SER A 40 -21.63 -7.32 9.37
C SER A 40 -20.78 -6.21 10.00
N HIS A 41 -21.43 -5.16 10.53
CA HIS A 41 -20.78 -4.11 11.34
C HIS A 41 -19.65 -3.36 10.60
N VAL A 42 -19.74 -3.21 9.31
CA VAL A 42 -18.82 -2.38 8.51
C VAL A 42 -19.33 -0.95 8.51
N VAL A 43 -18.43 0.01 8.72
CA VAL A 43 -18.69 1.43 8.53
C VAL A 43 -17.97 1.87 7.26
N ALA A 44 -18.71 2.33 6.26
CA ALA A 44 -18.19 3.01 5.08
C ALA A 44 -18.73 4.44 5.09
N THR A 45 -17.87 5.44 5.10
CA THR A 45 -18.25 6.85 5.29
C THR A 45 -17.37 7.79 4.46
N GLY A 46 -17.63 9.10 4.53
CA GLY A 46 -16.93 10.10 3.73
C GLY A 46 -17.09 9.88 2.21
N ALA A 47 -16.40 10.67 1.41
CA ALA A 47 -16.37 10.51 -0.04
C ALA A 47 -15.51 9.30 -0.42
N THR A 48 -16.06 8.11 -0.20
CA THR A 48 -15.37 6.82 -0.36
C THR A 48 -15.93 6.04 -1.54
N GLU A 49 -15.03 5.62 -2.44
CA GLU A 49 -15.33 4.77 -3.58
C GLU A 49 -14.69 3.39 -3.39
N ILE A 50 -15.49 2.31 -3.49
CA ILE A 50 -15.04 0.93 -3.32
C ILE A 50 -15.30 0.18 -4.63
N GLY A 51 -14.22 -0.28 -5.26
CA GLY A 51 -14.22 -0.98 -6.54
C GLY A 51 -14.87 -2.36 -6.47
N GLU A 52 -15.25 -2.83 -7.64
CA GLU A 52 -16.06 -4.05 -7.82
C GLU A 52 -15.44 -5.29 -7.16
N GLU A 53 -16.31 -6.23 -6.74
CA GLU A 53 -15.92 -7.50 -6.13
C GLU A 53 -15.06 -7.39 -4.87
N THR A 54 -14.93 -6.20 -4.30
CA THR A 54 -14.22 -5.99 -3.04
C THR A 54 -15.05 -6.52 -1.88
N LEU A 55 -14.38 -7.25 -0.97
CA LEU A 55 -14.99 -7.87 0.20
C LEU A 55 -14.45 -7.22 1.48
N VAL A 56 -15.34 -6.61 2.26
CA VAL A 56 -15.03 -5.95 3.53
C VAL A 56 -15.56 -6.74 4.71
N PHE A 57 -14.69 -7.09 5.64
CA PHE A 57 -14.99 -7.93 6.79
C PHE A 57 -15.43 -7.11 8.02
N PRO A 58 -16.00 -7.78 9.03
CA PRO A 58 -16.64 -7.10 10.16
C PRO A 58 -15.73 -6.12 10.91
N PHE A 59 -16.36 -5.06 11.41
CA PHE A 59 -15.74 -4.02 12.24
C PHE A 59 -14.66 -3.19 11.53
N SER A 60 -14.60 -3.23 10.21
CA SER A 60 -13.74 -2.32 9.43
C SER A 60 -14.39 -0.94 9.33
N VAL A 61 -13.56 0.11 9.37
CA VAL A 61 -13.97 1.51 9.22
C VAL A 61 -13.24 2.11 8.03
N ILE A 62 -13.99 2.38 6.96
CA ILE A 62 -13.49 2.75 5.66
C ILE A 62 -13.96 4.15 5.28
N GLY A 63 -13.02 5.07 5.08
CA GLY A 63 -13.31 6.44 4.66
C GLY A 63 -13.54 7.43 5.80
N GLU A 64 -13.16 7.09 7.04
CA GLU A 64 -13.22 8.04 8.14
C GLU A 64 -12.21 9.18 7.93
N ILE A 65 -12.45 10.30 8.57
CA ILE A 65 -11.60 11.49 8.49
C ILE A 65 -10.13 11.17 8.87
N PRO A 66 -9.14 11.92 8.33
CA PRO A 66 -7.74 11.76 8.68
C PRO A 66 -7.47 11.90 10.18
N GLN A 67 -6.57 11.05 10.70
CA GLN A 67 -6.01 11.20 12.04
C GLN A 67 -4.86 12.23 12.02
N ASP A 68 -5.12 13.40 11.47
CA ASP A 68 -4.17 14.51 11.36
C ASP A 68 -4.74 15.76 12.06
N LEU A 69 -3.99 16.29 13.02
CA LEU A 69 -4.37 17.52 13.76
C LEU A 69 -4.51 18.75 12.87
N LYS A 70 -3.99 18.73 11.65
CA LYS A 70 -4.11 19.82 10.67
C LYS A 70 -5.42 19.75 9.90
N PHE A 71 -6.09 18.61 9.84
CA PHE A 71 -7.36 18.45 9.13
C PHE A 71 -8.43 19.40 9.68
N ARG A 72 -9.14 20.10 8.80
CA ARG A 72 -10.16 21.10 9.15
C ARG A 72 -11.54 20.81 8.56
N GLY A 73 -11.74 19.58 8.03
CA GLY A 73 -13.01 19.20 7.39
C GLY A 73 -13.01 19.45 5.89
N GLU A 74 -11.86 19.48 5.26
CA GLU A 74 -11.69 19.65 3.81
C GLU A 74 -12.34 18.49 3.05
N LYS A 75 -12.81 18.76 1.84
CA LYS A 75 -13.38 17.73 0.96
C LYS A 75 -12.29 16.85 0.38
N THR A 76 -12.11 15.70 0.98
CA THR A 76 -11.09 14.72 0.59
C THR A 76 -11.73 13.36 0.35
N ARG A 77 -11.02 12.46 -0.30
CA ARG A 77 -11.57 11.18 -0.76
C ARG A 77 -10.70 9.99 -0.39
N LEU A 78 -11.35 8.82 -0.37
CA LEU A 78 -10.70 7.52 -0.39
C LEU A 78 -11.18 6.75 -1.63
N VAL A 79 -10.25 6.24 -2.44
CA VAL A 79 -10.55 5.45 -3.62
C VAL A 79 -9.89 4.08 -3.48
N ILE A 80 -10.69 3.03 -3.46
CA ILE A 80 -10.26 1.64 -3.36
C ILE A 80 -10.61 0.94 -4.66
N GLY A 81 -9.63 0.29 -5.27
CA GLY A 81 -9.80 -0.51 -6.48
C GLY A 81 -10.63 -1.78 -6.28
N ALA A 82 -10.61 -2.64 -7.28
CA ALA A 82 -11.43 -3.83 -7.36
C ALA A 82 -10.80 -5.04 -6.65
N ARG A 83 -11.64 -6.04 -6.32
CA ARG A 83 -11.26 -7.39 -5.86
C ARG A 83 -10.39 -7.42 -4.60
N ASN A 84 -10.41 -6.35 -3.82
CA ASN A 84 -9.69 -6.27 -2.56
C ASN A 84 -10.35 -7.14 -1.47
N ARG A 85 -9.53 -7.65 -0.56
CA ARG A 85 -9.97 -8.33 0.66
C ARG A 85 -9.53 -7.51 1.87
N ILE A 86 -10.48 -6.79 2.47
CA ILE A 86 -10.25 -5.91 3.62
C ILE A 86 -10.79 -6.63 4.84
N ARG A 87 -9.88 -7.19 5.65
CA ARG A 87 -10.19 -8.04 6.80
C ARG A 87 -10.68 -7.23 7.99
N GLU A 88 -10.96 -7.94 9.06
CA GLU A 88 -11.60 -7.40 10.27
C GLU A 88 -10.78 -6.25 10.89
N HIS A 89 -11.48 -5.25 11.41
CA HIS A 89 -10.88 -4.11 12.11
C HIS A 89 -9.87 -3.28 11.29
N VAL A 90 -9.89 -3.38 9.99
CA VAL A 90 -9.06 -2.53 9.13
C VAL A 90 -9.61 -1.11 9.14
N THR A 91 -8.72 -0.13 9.18
CA THR A 91 -9.08 1.28 9.06
C THR A 91 -8.36 1.92 7.87
N MET A 92 -9.10 2.71 7.07
CA MET A 92 -8.57 3.48 5.95
C MET A 92 -9.15 4.88 6.00
N ASN A 93 -8.30 5.91 5.98
CA ASN A 93 -8.73 7.30 6.05
C ASN A 93 -8.79 7.97 4.66
N THR A 94 -9.62 9.01 4.54
CA THR A 94 -9.58 9.92 3.38
C THR A 94 -8.27 10.70 3.34
N GLY A 95 -8.01 11.45 2.26
CA GLY A 95 -6.82 12.29 2.13
C GLY A 95 -6.89 13.58 2.93
N THR A 96 -5.86 14.43 2.79
CA THR A 96 -5.82 15.81 3.29
C THR A 96 -5.58 16.77 2.13
N GLU A 97 -5.97 18.04 2.26
CA GLU A 97 -5.73 19.05 1.22
C GLU A 97 -4.22 19.17 0.89
N GLY A 98 -3.37 19.18 1.91
CA GLY A 98 -1.93 19.27 1.77
C GLY A 98 -1.27 18.05 1.13
N GLY A 99 -1.95 16.90 1.09
CA GLY A 99 -1.48 15.66 0.47
C GLY A 99 -2.09 15.35 -0.89
N GLY A 100 -2.82 16.31 -1.47
CA GLY A 100 -3.48 16.11 -2.77
C GLY A 100 -4.93 15.58 -2.66
N GLY A 101 -5.46 15.47 -1.45
CA GLY A 101 -6.88 15.22 -1.19
C GLY A 101 -7.36 13.78 -1.40
N VAL A 102 -6.49 12.84 -1.73
CA VAL A 102 -6.94 11.48 -2.07
C VAL A 102 -6.00 10.41 -1.52
N THR A 103 -6.54 9.54 -0.69
CA THR A 103 -5.91 8.24 -0.38
C THR A 103 -6.34 7.22 -1.43
N ARG A 104 -5.40 6.45 -1.98
CA ARG A 104 -5.67 5.43 -3.00
C ARG A 104 -5.19 4.06 -2.58
N VAL A 105 -5.98 3.06 -2.95
CA VAL A 105 -5.65 1.65 -2.86
C VAL A 105 -5.96 1.01 -4.21
N GLY A 106 -5.00 0.29 -4.78
CA GLY A 106 -5.14 -0.40 -6.06
C GLY A 106 -6.01 -1.66 -5.99
N ASP A 107 -5.85 -2.53 -6.97
CA ASP A 107 -6.62 -3.75 -7.14
C ASP A 107 -5.97 -4.96 -6.45
N ASP A 108 -6.79 -6.01 -6.21
CA ASP A 108 -6.34 -7.35 -5.81
C ASP A 108 -5.52 -7.39 -4.49
N GLY A 109 -5.66 -6.39 -3.63
CA GLY A 109 -4.94 -6.28 -2.36
C GLY A 109 -5.51 -7.18 -1.26
N LEU A 110 -4.65 -7.54 -0.29
CA LEU A 110 -5.04 -8.22 0.94
C LEU A 110 -4.62 -7.40 2.16
N PHE A 111 -5.58 -6.85 2.85
CA PHE A 111 -5.41 -6.07 4.07
C PHE A 111 -5.87 -6.93 5.25
N MET A 112 -4.90 -7.58 5.94
CA MET A 112 -5.22 -8.49 7.02
C MET A 112 -5.70 -7.73 8.27
N ALA A 113 -6.24 -8.47 9.23
CA ALA A 113 -6.93 -7.88 10.37
C ALA A 113 -6.09 -6.84 11.13
N GLY A 114 -6.73 -5.72 11.46
CA GLY A 114 -6.14 -4.63 12.24
C GLY A 114 -5.17 -3.73 11.47
N CYS A 115 -5.05 -3.87 10.14
CA CYS A 115 -4.20 -2.99 9.35
C CYS A 115 -4.73 -1.55 9.31
N HIS A 116 -3.83 -0.60 9.11
CA HIS A 116 -4.16 0.81 8.95
C HIS A 116 -3.54 1.38 7.67
N VAL A 117 -4.36 2.11 6.91
CA VAL A 117 -3.92 2.95 5.78
C VAL A 117 -4.29 4.39 6.10
N ALA A 118 -3.28 5.21 6.43
CA ALA A 118 -3.49 6.62 6.76
C ALA A 118 -3.74 7.47 5.50
N HIS A 119 -4.06 8.73 5.76
CA HIS A 119 -4.38 9.74 4.76
C HIS A 119 -3.27 9.89 3.70
N ASP A 120 -3.68 10.19 2.47
CA ASP A 120 -2.80 10.47 1.33
C ASP A 120 -1.85 9.34 0.94
N ALA A 121 -1.99 8.14 1.54
CA ALA A 121 -1.25 6.98 1.12
C ALA A 121 -1.65 6.56 -0.30
N GLN A 122 -0.66 6.23 -1.13
CA GLN A 122 -0.83 5.71 -2.47
C GLN A 122 -0.37 4.26 -2.47
N VAL A 123 -1.31 3.33 -2.49
CA VAL A 123 -1.06 1.89 -2.42
C VAL A 123 -1.39 1.26 -3.77
N GLY A 124 -0.43 0.56 -4.36
CA GLY A 124 -0.54 -0.11 -5.65
C GLY A 124 -1.37 -1.40 -5.61
N ASP A 125 -1.25 -2.16 -6.68
CA ASP A 125 -1.98 -3.42 -6.87
C ASP A 125 -1.31 -4.60 -6.14
N ARG A 126 -2.12 -5.60 -5.75
CA ARG A 126 -1.65 -6.86 -5.17
C ARG A 126 -0.78 -6.69 -3.92
N VAL A 127 -0.96 -5.57 -3.22
CA VAL A 127 -0.26 -5.29 -1.96
C VAL A 127 -0.84 -6.15 -0.85
N ILE A 128 0.03 -6.65 0.02
CA ILE A 128 -0.37 -7.42 1.21
C ILE A 128 0.09 -6.67 2.46
N LEU A 129 -0.84 -6.21 3.27
CA LEU A 129 -0.58 -5.77 4.64
C LEU A 129 -0.95 -6.91 5.60
N VAL A 130 0.06 -7.46 6.26
CA VAL A 130 -0.15 -8.55 7.23
C VAL A 130 -0.65 -7.96 8.56
N ASN A 131 -1.31 -8.74 9.38
CA ASN A 131 -2.00 -8.31 10.62
C ASN A 131 -1.31 -7.18 11.38
N ASN A 132 -2.07 -6.13 11.67
CA ASN A 132 -1.64 -4.94 12.41
C ASN A 132 -0.47 -4.16 11.75
N ALA A 133 -0.23 -4.35 10.47
CA ALA A 133 0.68 -3.47 9.72
C ALA A 133 0.05 -2.08 9.54
N ALA A 134 0.86 -1.02 9.68
CA ALA A 134 0.37 0.35 9.57
C ALA A 134 1.19 1.17 8.58
N LEU A 135 0.50 1.84 7.68
CA LEU A 135 1.05 2.86 6.79
C LEU A 135 0.70 4.24 7.35
N ALA A 136 1.70 5.05 7.65
CA ALA A 136 1.48 6.45 8.01
C ALA A 136 1.14 7.30 6.77
N GLY A 137 0.78 8.56 6.96
CA GLY A 137 0.36 9.45 5.87
C GLY A 137 1.40 9.63 4.76
N HIS A 138 0.93 9.86 3.54
CA HIS A 138 1.75 10.15 2.36
C HIS A 138 2.72 9.04 1.93
N CYS A 139 2.55 7.81 2.43
CA CYS A 139 3.35 6.68 1.97
C CYS A 139 3.02 6.31 0.52
N VAL A 140 4.04 5.93 -0.26
CA VAL A 140 3.87 5.37 -1.61
C VAL A 140 4.31 3.92 -1.58
N ILE A 141 3.37 3.01 -1.76
CA ILE A 141 3.60 1.56 -1.76
C ILE A 141 3.31 1.06 -3.18
N GLU A 142 4.35 0.65 -3.88
CA GLU A 142 4.18 0.14 -5.24
C GLU A 142 3.58 -1.27 -5.26
N ASP A 143 3.30 -1.79 -6.46
CA ASP A 143 2.67 -3.09 -6.67
C ASP A 143 3.45 -4.25 -6.03
N ASP A 144 2.73 -5.33 -5.71
CA ASP A 144 3.29 -6.59 -5.24
C ASP A 144 4.11 -6.51 -3.92
N VAL A 145 4.00 -5.40 -3.18
CA VAL A 145 4.69 -5.21 -1.89
C VAL A 145 4.02 -6.02 -0.79
N ILE A 146 4.83 -6.59 0.10
CA ILE A 146 4.36 -7.28 1.30
C ILE A 146 4.91 -6.58 2.54
N ILE A 147 4.03 -6.11 3.42
CA ILE A 147 4.39 -5.54 4.72
C ILE A 147 4.07 -6.56 5.81
N GLY A 148 5.09 -7.05 6.49
CA GLY A 148 4.98 -8.05 7.57
C GLY A 148 4.17 -7.55 8.75
N GLY A 149 3.61 -8.48 9.51
CA GLY A 149 2.75 -8.17 10.65
C GLY A 149 3.44 -7.31 11.72
N LEU A 150 2.65 -6.43 12.37
CA LEU A 150 3.12 -5.51 13.41
C LEU A 150 4.23 -4.55 12.93
N SER A 151 4.36 -4.34 11.63
CA SER A 151 5.32 -3.41 11.05
C SER A 151 4.70 -2.04 10.81
N GLY A 152 5.52 -1.00 10.92
CA GLY A 152 5.11 0.39 10.68
C GLY A 152 5.94 1.03 9.57
N VAL A 153 5.28 1.78 8.69
CA VAL A 153 5.93 2.57 7.65
C VAL A 153 5.77 4.04 7.99
N HIS A 154 6.89 4.76 8.13
CA HIS A 154 6.90 6.18 8.48
C HIS A 154 6.33 7.03 7.34
N GLN A 155 5.80 8.21 7.66
CA GLN A 155 5.28 9.18 6.69
C GLN A 155 6.28 9.45 5.55
N TRP A 156 5.76 9.62 4.33
CA TRP A 156 6.54 9.97 3.13
C TRP A 156 7.50 8.89 2.63
N VAL A 157 7.49 7.71 3.23
CA VAL A 157 8.33 6.60 2.76
C VAL A 157 7.74 6.00 1.48
N ARG A 158 8.62 5.74 0.51
CA ARG A 158 8.29 4.97 -0.70
C ARG A 158 8.85 3.55 -0.57
N ILE A 159 8.01 2.58 -0.91
CA ILE A 159 8.42 1.16 -0.95
C ILE A 159 8.24 0.66 -2.37
N GLY A 160 9.33 0.32 -3.03
CA GLY A 160 9.36 -0.08 -4.43
C GLY A 160 8.76 -1.47 -4.66
N ARG A 161 8.34 -1.68 -5.91
CA ARG A 161 7.63 -2.87 -6.38
C ARG A 161 8.25 -4.17 -5.88
N GLY A 162 7.40 -5.07 -5.41
CA GLY A 162 7.80 -6.42 -5.02
C GLY A 162 8.73 -6.51 -3.83
N ALA A 163 8.98 -5.42 -3.10
CA ALA A 163 9.73 -5.45 -1.86
C ALA A 163 8.98 -6.22 -0.77
N ILE A 164 9.70 -6.75 0.19
CA ILE A 164 9.14 -7.41 1.37
C ILE A 164 9.73 -6.82 2.64
N ILE A 165 8.86 -6.43 3.53
CA ILE A 165 9.19 -5.98 4.89
C ILE A 165 8.90 -7.13 5.84
N GLY A 166 9.90 -7.55 6.61
CA GLY A 166 9.74 -8.56 7.65
C GLY A 166 8.77 -8.12 8.75
N ALA A 167 8.27 -9.05 9.54
CA ALA A 167 7.42 -8.72 10.65
C ALA A 167 8.17 -7.89 11.73
N VAL A 168 7.42 -7.07 12.50
CA VAL A 168 7.94 -6.26 13.61
C VAL A 168 9.08 -5.32 13.16
N THR A 169 8.91 -4.72 11.97
CA THR A 169 9.91 -3.84 11.37
C THR A 169 9.39 -2.41 11.26
N MET A 170 10.16 -1.42 11.74
CA MET A 170 9.92 0.00 11.50
C MET A 170 10.70 0.45 10.27
N VAL A 171 10.01 0.90 9.24
CA VAL A 171 10.60 1.42 8.00
C VAL A 171 10.55 2.95 8.03
N THR A 172 11.70 3.60 8.07
CA THR A 172 11.82 5.06 8.17
C THR A 172 12.38 5.73 6.92
N ASN A 173 12.87 4.94 5.97
CA ASN A 173 13.54 5.38 4.75
C ASN A 173 13.01 4.59 3.54
N ASP A 174 13.22 5.12 2.34
CA ASP A 174 12.79 4.49 1.10
C ASP A 174 13.43 3.12 0.90
N VAL A 175 12.62 2.18 0.41
CA VAL A 175 13.02 0.80 0.13
C VAL A 175 13.04 0.59 -1.37
N ILE A 176 14.17 0.20 -1.93
CA ILE A 176 14.31 -0.09 -3.36
C ILE A 176 13.38 -1.21 -3.82
N PRO A 177 12.96 -1.23 -5.09
CA PRO A 177 12.21 -2.36 -5.66
C PRO A 177 12.89 -3.70 -5.39
N TYR A 178 12.08 -4.70 -5.08
CA TYR A 178 12.51 -6.06 -4.75
C TYR A 178 13.36 -6.20 -3.49
N GLY A 179 13.51 -5.15 -2.69
CA GLY A 179 14.28 -5.16 -1.45
C GLY A 179 13.69 -6.12 -0.40
N LEU A 180 14.55 -6.72 0.41
CA LEU A 180 14.21 -7.45 1.63
C LEU A 180 14.67 -6.63 2.82
N VAL A 181 13.73 -6.17 3.64
CA VAL A 181 13.99 -5.34 4.82
C VAL A 181 13.58 -6.09 6.08
N GLN A 182 14.45 -6.13 7.07
CA GLN A 182 14.20 -6.83 8.34
C GLN A 182 14.76 -6.04 9.55
N GLY A 183 14.36 -6.48 10.72
CA GLY A 183 14.83 -5.97 11.99
C GLY A 183 13.97 -4.86 12.60
N PRO A 184 14.09 -4.61 13.92
CA PRO A 184 13.27 -3.62 14.64
C PRO A 184 13.36 -2.20 14.06
N ARG A 185 14.54 -1.81 13.56
CA ARG A 185 14.76 -0.70 12.63
C ARG A 185 15.12 -1.31 11.29
N GLY A 186 14.28 -1.10 10.28
CA GLY A 186 14.44 -1.72 8.98
C GLY A 186 15.85 -1.56 8.43
N LYS A 187 16.46 -2.68 8.05
CA LYS A 187 17.74 -2.75 7.33
C LYS A 187 17.51 -3.44 6.01
N LEU A 188 18.12 -2.94 4.97
CA LEU A 188 18.06 -3.55 3.65
C LEU A 188 19.05 -4.72 3.59
N ASP A 189 18.58 -5.90 3.96
CA ASP A 189 19.41 -7.11 4.12
C ASP A 189 19.66 -7.84 2.79
N GLY A 190 18.92 -7.50 1.73
CA GLY A 190 19.07 -8.18 0.45
C GLY A 190 17.90 -7.93 -0.50
N LEU A 191 17.62 -8.91 -1.34
CA LEU A 191 16.54 -8.92 -2.29
C LEU A 191 15.50 -9.99 -1.96
N ASN A 192 14.23 -9.73 -2.27
CA ASN A 192 13.12 -10.67 -2.16
C ASN A 192 13.20 -11.77 -3.23
N LEU A 193 14.23 -12.62 -3.13
CA LEU A 193 14.48 -13.68 -4.10
C LEU A 193 13.35 -14.71 -4.16
N VAL A 194 12.67 -14.93 -3.04
CA VAL A 194 11.51 -15.85 -2.98
C VAL A 194 10.34 -15.27 -3.78
N GLY A 195 10.02 -14.00 -3.59
CA GLY A 195 8.97 -13.31 -4.34
C GLY A 195 9.28 -13.28 -5.85
N LEU A 196 10.51 -12.95 -6.23
CA LEU A 196 10.96 -12.96 -7.63
C LEU A 196 10.77 -14.34 -8.29
N LYS A 197 11.21 -15.42 -7.62
CA LYS A 197 11.05 -16.78 -8.13
C LYS A 197 9.58 -17.20 -8.26
N ARG A 198 8.73 -16.88 -7.27
CA ARG A 198 7.28 -17.18 -7.30
C ARG A 198 6.56 -16.49 -8.45
N ARG A 199 7.01 -15.29 -8.82
CA ARG A 199 6.51 -14.54 -9.98
C ARG A 199 7.10 -15.00 -11.31
N GLY A 200 7.94 -16.04 -11.31
CA GLY A 200 8.50 -16.61 -12.54
C GLY A 200 9.60 -15.77 -13.18
N VAL A 201 10.25 -14.88 -12.43
CA VAL A 201 11.36 -14.05 -12.95
C VAL A 201 12.51 -14.96 -13.42
N LYS A 202 13.02 -14.70 -14.61
CA LYS A 202 14.09 -15.50 -15.22
C LYS A 202 15.37 -15.47 -14.38
N ARG A 203 16.11 -16.57 -14.40
CA ARG A 203 17.37 -16.68 -13.65
C ARG A 203 18.39 -15.61 -14.06
N SER A 204 18.43 -15.22 -15.33
CA SER A 204 19.26 -14.12 -15.84
C SER A 204 18.97 -12.80 -15.13
N ASP A 205 17.70 -12.44 -15.00
CA ASP A 205 17.28 -11.21 -14.33
C ASP A 205 17.55 -11.23 -12.83
N ILE A 206 17.34 -12.36 -12.18
CA ILE A 206 17.73 -12.55 -10.77
C ILE A 206 19.25 -12.40 -10.58
N THR A 207 20.04 -12.86 -11.54
CA THR A 207 21.50 -12.69 -11.50
C THR A 207 21.89 -11.23 -11.69
N ALA A 208 21.26 -10.54 -12.65
CA ALA A 208 21.47 -9.12 -12.88
C ALA A 208 21.08 -8.28 -11.64
N LEU A 209 19.93 -8.58 -11.02
CA LEU A 209 19.49 -7.92 -9.78
C LEU A 209 20.49 -8.11 -8.64
N ARG A 210 21.05 -9.32 -8.48
CA ARG A 210 22.08 -9.57 -7.46
C ARG A 210 23.35 -8.77 -7.69
N ALA A 211 23.82 -8.70 -8.94
CA ALA A 211 25.00 -7.90 -9.30
C ALA A 211 24.72 -6.40 -9.05
N ALA A 212 23.54 -5.91 -9.44
CA ALA A 212 23.12 -4.54 -9.19
C ALA A 212 23.04 -4.22 -7.68
N PHE A 213 22.49 -5.13 -6.87
CA PHE A 213 22.44 -4.97 -5.41
C PHE A 213 23.85 -4.88 -4.80
N GLN A 214 24.78 -5.73 -5.22
CA GLN A 214 26.18 -5.68 -4.77
C GLN A 214 26.86 -4.37 -5.16
N MET A 215 26.64 -3.89 -6.39
CA MET A 215 27.19 -2.61 -6.83
C MET A 215 26.63 -1.44 -6.04
N LEU A 216 25.33 -1.47 -5.72
CA LEU A 216 24.71 -0.47 -4.84
C LEU A 216 25.24 -0.55 -3.39
N ALA A 217 25.60 -1.74 -2.90
CA ALA A 217 26.12 -1.94 -1.56
C ALA A 217 27.58 -1.47 -1.42
N GLN A 218 28.46 -1.87 -2.34
CA GLN A 218 29.91 -1.81 -2.18
C GLN A 218 30.61 -0.90 -3.18
N GLY A 219 29.88 -0.31 -4.13
CA GLY A 219 30.44 0.55 -5.17
C GLY A 219 30.97 1.89 -4.61
N GLU A 220 31.93 2.49 -5.28
CA GLU A 220 32.45 3.81 -4.97
C GLU A 220 31.46 4.93 -5.30
N GLY A 221 31.51 6.04 -4.56
CA GLY A 221 30.68 7.22 -4.76
C GLY A 221 29.34 7.18 -4.02
N ALA A 222 28.51 8.22 -4.24
CA ALA A 222 27.20 8.31 -3.62
C ALA A 222 26.24 7.24 -4.15
N PHE A 223 25.22 6.89 -3.34
CA PHE A 223 24.24 5.86 -3.69
C PHE A 223 23.54 6.13 -5.03
N GLN A 224 23.16 7.37 -5.28
CA GLN A 224 22.54 7.78 -6.54
C GLN A 224 23.53 7.75 -7.73
N ASP A 225 24.81 8.04 -7.52
CA ASP A 225 25.82 7.95 -8.59
C ASP A 225 26.07 6.48 -9.00
N ARG A 226 26.02 5.58 -8.02
CA ARG A 226 26.04 4.13 -8.29
C ARG A 226 24.83 3.69 -9.09
N ALA A 227 23.65 4.22 -8.77
CA ALA A 227 22.43 3.93 -9.53
C ALA A 227 22.50 4.45 -10.97
N ARG A 228 23.04 5.64 -11.22
CA ARG A 228 23.24 6.17 -12.58
C ARG A 228 24.13 5.25 -13.41
N ARG A 229 25.29 4.85 -12.88
CA ARG A 229 26.21 3.91 -13.56
C ARG A 229 25.51 2.58 -13.88
N LEU A 230 24.73 2.04 -12.96
CA LEU A 230 23.91 0.85 -13.23
C LEU A 230 22.94 1.06 -14.39
N GLY A 231 22.35 2.24 -14.49
CA GLY A 231 21.43 2.59 -15.58
C GLY A 231 22.10 2.58 -16.94
N ASP A 232 23.34 3.09 -17.02
CA ASP A 232 24.12 3.15 -18.26
C ASP A 232 24.57 1.77 -18.77
N GLU A 233 24.79 0.82 -17.85
CA GLU A 233 25.35 -0.50 -18.15
C GLU A 233 24.31 -1.61 -18.29
N THR A 234 23.11 -1.44 -17.68
CA THR A 234 22.14 -2.55 -17.58
C THR A 234 21.31 -2.78 -18.84
N GLN A 235 21.05 -4.06 -19.16
CA GLN A 235 20.06 -4.48 -20.13
C GLN A 235 18.80 -5.07 -19.47
N SER A 236 18.78 -5.26 -18.13
CA SER A 236 17.66 -5.83 -17.41
C SER A 236 16.64 -4.76 -17.04
N ASP A 237 15.39 -4.96 -17.41
CA ASP A 237 14.28 -4.06 -17.06
C ASP A 237 14.09 -4.00 -15.53
N TYR A 238 14.28 -5.10 -14.82
CA TYR A 238 14.22 -5.15 -13.36
C TYR A 238 15.27 -4.24 -12.69
N VAL A 239 16.47 -4.16 -13.25
CA VAL A 239 17.52 -3.26 -12.75
C VAL A 239 17.18 -1.81 -13.11
N ARG A 240 16.61 -1.57 -14.30
CA ARG A 240 16.12 -0.24 -14.69
C ARG A 240 15.03 0.28 -13.74
N GLU A 241 14.13 -0.59 -13.25
CA GLU A 241 13.14 -0.20 -12.23
C GLU A 241 13.82 0.27 -10.94
N ILE A 242 14.84 -0.43 -10.45
CA ILE A 242 15.62 0.03 -9.28
C ILE A 242 16.26 1.39 -9.55
N VAL A 243 16.88 1.57 -10.70
CA VAL A 243 17.53 2.83 -11.10
C VAL A 243 16.51 3.97 -11.15
N ALA A 244 15.39 3.76 -11.83
CA ALA A 244 14.33 4.76 -11.93
C ALA A 244 13.77 5.15 -10.55
N PHE A 245 13.57 4.18 -9.66
CA PHE A 245 13.11 4.42 -8.30
C PHE A 245 14.12 5.24 -7.47
N VAL A 246 15.41 4.91 -7.56
CA VAL A 246 16.48 5.59 -6.82
C VAL A 246 16.72 7.03 -7.34
N LEU A 247 16.56 7.24 -8.64
CA LEU A 247 16.76 8.56 -9.26
C LEU A 247 15.51 9.43 -9.27
N GLY A 248 14.34 8.87 -8.95
CA GLY A 248 13.10 9.63 -8.82
C GLY A 248 13.07 10.50 -7.55
N ASP A 249 12.18 11.50 -7.57
CA ASP A 249 12.00 12.41 -6.45
C ASP A 249 11.60 11.67 -5.16
N SER A 250 12.17 12.09 -4.04
CA SER A 250 11.88 11.55 -2.72
C SER A 250 12.12 12.57 -1.63
N ASP A 251 11.21 12.58 -0.66
CA ASP A 251 11.34 13.34 0.59
C ASP A 251 12.18 12.60 1.66
N ARG A 252 12.62 11.37 1.35
CA ARG A 252 13.32 10.49 2.28
C ARG A 252 14.65 10.00 1.72
N SER A 253 15.57 9.72 2.62
CA SER A 253 16.78 8.96 2.31
C SER A 253 16.41 7.49 2.01
N PHE A 254 17.30 6.76 1.35
CA PHE A 254 17.15 5.33 1.11
C PHE A 254 17.66 4.48 2.28
N LEU A 255 17.06 3.31 2.48
CA LEU A 255 17.73 2.22 3.14
C LEU A 255 18.84 1.73 2.19
N THR A 256 20.07 1.86 2.62
CA THR A 256 21.22 1.34 1.86
C THR A 256 21.53 -0.09 2.30
N PRO A 257 22.01 -0.94 1.38
CA PRO A 257 22.55 -2.24 1.76
C PRO A 257 23.67 -2.10 2.79
N GLY A 258 23.63 -2.94 3.83
CA GLY A 258 24.63 -2.97 4.91
C GLY A 258 25.87 -3.75 4.54
#